data_0078f42f03a89bdafdc6404d6a62fb9c
#
_entry.id   0078f42f03a89bdafdc6404d6a62fb9c
#
_cell.length_a   1.000
_cell.length_b   1.000
_cell.length_c   1.000
_cell.angle_alpha   90.00
_cell.angle_beta   90.00
_cell.angle_gamma   90.00
#
_symmetry.space_group_name_H-M   'P 1'
#
loop_
_entity.id
_entity.type
_entity.pdbx_description
1 polymer ?
#
loop_
_entity_poly.entity_id
_entity_poly.type
_entity_poly.pdbx_seq_one_letter_code
_entity_poly.pdbx_strand_id
1 'polypeptide(L)'
;LIQEMMDDFLGYYIPARNRQMNSLLIGPGLPGGMMGSLMTDLETNLESINKWKEKNGKPKMTQDELLIKLFDEVKYVWPMMGYPCLVTPFSQYVKNMALMNVMQMEKGKERWSMIADDIWDMMLGKSGKLPGDLAPELIAKAKEQGREFHTEDPQSNYPDALDTFREEMQREGWDFGKDD
;
A
#
# COMPACT_ATOMS: atom_id res chain seq x y z
N LEU A 1 -6.62 13.35 -26.68
CA LEU A 1 -7.20 13.01 -27.99
C LEU A 1 -7.54 11.51 -28.11
N ILE A 2 -6.54 10.59 -28.07
CA ILE A 2 -6.80 9.13 -28.20
C ILE A 2 -7.72 8.63 -27.10
N GLN A 3 -7.46 9.01 -25.85
CA GLN A 3 -8.30 8.63 -24.71
C GLN A 3 -9.74 9.16 -24.86
N GLU A 4 -9.92 10.41 -25.26
CA GLU A 4 -11.23 11.00 -25.49
C GLU A 4 -12.01 10.25 -26.58
N MET A 5 -11.34 9.90 -27.69
CA MET A 5 -11.96 9.10 -28.75
C MET A 5 -12.37 7.70 -28.26
N MET A 6 -11.51 7.07 -27.43
CA MET A 6 -11.82 5.76 -26.85
C MET A 6 -12.93 5.85 -25.82
N ASP A 7 -12.99 6.89 -25.02
CA ASP A 7 -14.03 7.12 -24.02
C ASP A 7 -15.39 7.35 -24.71
N ASP A 8 -15.43 8.11 -25.80
CA ASP A 8 -16.62 8.29 -26.61
C ASP A 8 -17.11 6.96 -27.19
N PHE A 9 -16.22 6.19 -27.81
CA PHE A 9 -16.55 4.89 -28.38
C PHE A 9 -17.02 3.89 -27.30
N LEU A 10 -16.27 3.75 -26.21
CA LEU A 10 -16.58 2.83 -25.12
C LEU A 10 -17.85 3.27 -24.37
N GLY A 11 -18.22 4.56 -24.43
CA GLY A 11 -19.43 5.09 -23.83
C GLY A 11 -20.71 4.38 -24.24
N TYR A 12 -20.75 3.81 -25.44
CA TYR A 12 -21.88 3.02 -25.93
C TYR A 12 -21.96 1.60 -25.37
N TYR A 13 -20.83 1.03 -24.92
CA TYR A 13 -20.73 -0.37 -24.54
C TYR A 13 -20.45 -0.59 -23.06
N ILE A 14 -19.76 0.34 -22.42
CA ILE A 14 -19.29 0.20 -21.04
C ILE A 14 -19.81 1.37 -20.19
N PRO A 15 -20.54 1.10 -19.09
CA PRO A 15 -21.00 2.14 -18.17
C PRO A 15 -19.81 3.00 -17.65
N ALA A 16 -20.02 4.30 -17.47
CA ALA A 16 -18.98 5.25 -17.03
C ALA A 16 -18.24 4.79 -15.77
N ARG A 17 -18.96 4.20 -14.81
CA ARG A 17 -18.40 3.64 -13.57
C ARG A 17 -17.37 2.52 -13.79
N ASN A 18 -17.41 1.85 -14.94
CA ASN A 18 -16.49 0.75 -15.28
C ASN A 18 -15.37 1.20 -16.22
N ARG A 19 -15.38 2.47 -16.65
CA ARG A 19 -14.38 3.08 -17.53
C ARG A 19 -13.38 3.89 -16.72
N GLN A 20 -12.61 3.23 -15.87
CA GLN A 20 -11.63 3.88 -15.00
C GLN A 20 -10.22 3.96 -15.64
N MET A 21 -10.15 4.12 -16.96
CA MET A 21 -8.88 4.33 -17.65
C MET A 21 -8.52 5.82 -17.63
N ASN A 22 -7.60 6.20 -16.80
CA ASN A 22 -7.02 7.54 -16.77
C ASN A 22 -5.55 7.46 -17.21
N SER A 23 -5.13 8.34 -18.11
CA SER A 23 -3.73 8.43 -18.58
C SER A 23 -2.74 8.65 -17.41
N LEU A 24 -3.18 9.28 -16.33
CA LEU A 24 -2.40 9.42 -15.09
C LEU A 24 -2.07 8.08 -14.43
N LEU A 25 -2.88 7.03 -14.66
CA LEU A 25 -2.66 5.71 -14.07
C LEU A 25 -1.54 4.92 -14.77
N ILE A 26 -1.26 5.23 -16.01
CA ILE A 26 -0.27 4.49 -16.83
C ILE A 26 1.14 5.04 -16.61
N GLY A 27 1.27 6.35 -16.38
CA GLY A 27 2.53 7.05 -16.25
C GLY A 27 3.44 6.61 -15.10
N PRO A 28 2.92 6.31 -13.88
CA PRO A 28 3.76 5.98 -12.72
C PRO A 28 4.43 4.61 -12.76
N GLY A 29 4.01 3.70 -13.63
CA GLY A 29 4.59 2.35 -13.72
C GLY A 29 4.36 1.48 -12.46
N LEU A 30 3.33 1.79 -11.68
CA LEU A 30 2.99 1.02 -10.47
C LEU A 30 2.30 -0.30 -10.81
N PRO A 31 2.47 -1.35 -9.98
CA PRO A 31 1.79 -2.63 -10.17
C PRO A 31 0.27 -2.48 -10.27
N GLY A 32 -0.37 -3.21 -11.19
CA GLY A 32 -1.81 -3.11 -11.45
C GLY A 32 -2.68 -3.38 -10.22
N GLY A 33 -2.31 -4.34 -9.38
CA GLY A 33 -3.01 -4.62 -8.12
C GLY A 33 -2.95 -3.45 -7.12
N MET A 34 -1.81 -2.76 -7.05
CA MET A 34 -1.65 -1.55 -6.24
C MET A 34 -2.54 -0.41 -6.77
N MET A 35 -2.58 -0.24 -8.10
CA MET A 35 -3.41 0.77 -8.75
C MET A 35 -4.90 0.50 -8.54
N GLY A 36 -5.35 -0.75 -8.70
CA GLY A 36 -6.75 -1.13 -8.48
C GLY A 36 -7.22 -0.82 -7.06
N SER A 37 -6.43 -1.17 -6.05
CA SER A 37 -6.78 -0.86 -4.66
C SER A 37 -6.72 0.64 -4.35
N LEU A 38 -5.79 1.37 -4.96
CA LEU A 38 -5.70 2.83 -4.80
C LEU A 38 -6.95 3.52 -5.35
N MET A 39 -7.43 3.11 -6.51
CA MET A 39 -8.65 3.67 -7.11
C MET A 39 -9.90 3.35 -6.28
N THR A 40 -10.00 2.17 -5.69
CA THR A 40 -11.12 1.80 -4.82
C THR A 40 -11.19 2.70 -3.58
N ASP A 41 -10.05 3.02 -2.99
CA ASP A 41 -9.96 3.84 -1.78
C ASP A 41 -10.07 5.36 -2.08
N LEU A 42 -9.87 5.76 -3.33
CA LEU A 42 -9.69 7.16 -3.72
C LEU A 42 -10.91 8.02 -3.39
N GLU A 43 -12.12 7.57 -3.75
CA GLU A 43 -13.37 8.33 -3.54
C GLU A 43 -13.62 8.56 -2.05
N THR A 44 -13.53 7.51 -1.25
CA THR A 44 -13.77 7.58 0.21
C THR A 44 -12.78 8.52 0.90
N ASN A 45 -11.51 8.45 0.50
CA ASN A 45 -10.47 9.31 1.07
C ASN A 45 -10.61 10.76 0.61
N LEU A 46 -10.96 10.98 -0.66
CA LEU A 46 -11.24 12.31 -1.20
C LEU A 46 -12.40 12.98 -0.47
N GLU A 47 -13.49 12.25 -0.23
CA GLU A 47 -14.62 12.77 0.57
C GLU A 47 -14.19 13.14 1.99
N SER A 48 -13.39 12.31 2.65
CA SER A 48 -12.88 12.56 4.00
C SER A 48 -12.01 13.82 4.04
N ILE A 49 -11.11 13.98 3.08
CA ILE A 49 -10.26 15.19 2.94
C ILE A 49 -11.12 16.42 2.70
N ASN A 50 -12.08 16.34 1.77
CA ASN A 50 -12.91 17.45 1.39
C ASN A 50 -13.87 17.90 2.51
N LYS A 51 -14.42 16.96 3.28
CA LYS A 51 -15.19 17.28 4.51
C LYS A 51 -14.34 18.05 5.53
N TRP A 52 -13.08 17.66 5.70
CA TRP A 52 -12.18 18.38 6.60
C TRP A 52 -11.82 19.77 6.04
N LYS A 53 -11.52 19.88 4.74
CA LYS A 53 -11.23 21.17 4.09
C LYS A 53 -12.39 22.14 4.19
N GLU A 54 -13.61 21.70 3.94
CA GLU A 54 -14.83 22.51 4.04
C GLU A 54 -15.03 23.06 5.46
N LYS A 55 -14.84 22.23 6.50
CA LYS A 55 -14.90 22.67 7.91
C LYS A 55 -13.84 23.72 8.26
N ASN A 56 -12.72 23.74 7.54
CA ASN A 56 -11.60 24.66 7.80
C ASN A 56 -11.49 25.79 6.77
N GLY A 57 -12.53 26.01 5.95
CA GLY A 57 -12.57 27.10 4.97
C GLY A 57 -11.52 26.95 3.84
N LYS A 58 -11.08 25.74 3.56
CA LYS A 58 -10.10 25.46 2.51
C LYS A 58 -10.80 25.00 1.23
N PRO A 59 -10.24 25.28 0.03
CA PRO A 59 -10.80 24.82 -1.23
C PRO A 59 -10.83 23.29 -1.28
N LYS A 60 -11.89 22.74 -1.89
CA LYS A 60 -12.01 21.30 -2.13
C LYS A 60 -10.94 20.84 -3.10
N MET A 61 -10.46 19.62 -2.93
CA MET A 61 -9.52 18.94 -3.79
C MET A 61 -10.29 18.12 -4.82
N THR A 62 -9.78 18.06 -6.05
CA THR A 62 -10.29 17.19 -7.09
C THR A 62 -9.67 15.78 -6.99
N GLN A 63 -10.26 14.82 -7.70
CA GLN A 63 -9.74 13.47 -7.77
C GLN A 63 -8.35 13.42 -8.41
N ASP A 64 -8.12 14.18 -9.48
CA ASP A 64 -6.84 14.24 -10.17
C ASP A 64 -5.75 14.88 -9.30
N GLU A 65 -6.07 15.93 -8.55
CA GLU A 65 -5.14 16.53 -7.60
C GLU A 65 -4.72 15.55 -6.49
N LEU A 66 -5.67 14.77 -5.96
CA LEU A 66 -5.35 13.74 -4.98
C LEU A 66 -4.47 12.64 -5.59
N LEU A 67 -4.78 12.21 -6.80
CA LEU A 67 -4.04 11.18 -7.52
C LEU A 67 -2.59 11.60 -7.78
N ILE A 68 -2.38 12.83 -8.26
CA ILE A 68 -1.03 13.39 -8.49
C ILE A 68 -0.24 13.42 -7.18
N LYS A 69 -0.84 13.92 -6.10
CA LYS A 69 -0.20 13.95 -4.78
C LYS A 69 0.16 12.55 -4.27
N LEU A 70 -0.70 11.57 -4.49
CA LEU A 70 -0.44 10.19 -4.11
C LEU A 70 0.73 9.58 -4.89
N PHE A 71 0.83 9.85 -6.18
CA PHE A 71 1.96 9.36 -6.99
C PHE A 71 3.29 9.99 -6.57
N ASP A 72 3.29 11.29 -6.32
CA ASP A 72 4.47 11.99 -5.82
C ASP A 72 4.87 11.46 -4.44
N GLU A 73 3.89 11.20 -3.57
CA GLU A 73 4.16 10.68 -2.24
C GLU A 73 4.62 9.21 -2.28
N VAL A 74 4.08 8.36 -3.15
CA VAL A 74 4.61 6.99 -3.35
C VAL A 74 6.06 7.02 -3.81
N LYS A 75 6.40 7.90 -4.76
CA LYS A 75 7.77 8.09 -5.23
C LYS A 75 8.72 8.52 -4.10
N TYR A 76 8.23 9.31 -3.15
CA TYR A 76 9.00 9.73 -1.98
C TYR A 76 9.09 8.61 -0.92
N VAL A 77 7.97 8.00 -0.57
CA VAL A 77 7.84 7.01 0.50
C VAL A 77 8.61 5.73 0.20
N TRP A 78 8.53 5.22 -1.00
CA TRP A 78 9.10 3.94 -1.38
C TRP A 78 10.61 3.83 -1.11
N PRO A 79 11.49 4.76 -1.56
CA PRO A 79 12.90 4.73 -1.19
C PRO A 79 13.15 4.95 0.31
N MET A 80 12.36 5.81 0.98
CA MET A 80 12.51 6.08 2.41
C MET A 80 12.21 4.86 3.28
N MET A 81 11.34 3.97 2.82
CA MET A 81 11.02 2.69 3.46
C MET A 81 11.99 1.55 3.11
N GLY A 82 13.10 1.83 2.42
CA GLY A 82 14.12 0.82 2.06
C GLY A 82 13.75 -0.03 0.84
N TYR A 83 12.99 0.51 -0.09
CA TYR A 83 12.60 -0.15 -1.35
C TYR A 83 11.93 -1.52 -1.19
N PRO A 84 10.91 -1.69 -0.33
CA PRO A 84 10.21 -2.96 -0.26
C PRO A 84 9.71 -3.40 -1.62
N CYS A 85 9.74 -4.71 -1.89
CA CYS A 85 9.24 -5.26 -3.15
C CYS A 85 7.77 -4.89 -3.35
N LEU A 86 7.41 -4.33 -4.53
CA LEU A 86 6.03 -3.90 -4.82
C LEU A 86 5.12 -5.08 -5.20
N VAL A 87 5.14 -6.13 -4.38
CA VAL A 87 4.23 -7.28 -4.42
C VAL A 87 3.38 -7.29 -3.15
N THR A 88 2.24 -7.98 -3.20
CA THR A 88 1.36 -8.13 -2.03
C THR A 88 2.07 -8.92 -0.92
N PRO A 89 2.03 -8.47 0.35
CA PRO A 89 1.30 -7.32 0.89
C PRO A 89 2.06 -5.99 0.83
N PHE A 90 3.37 -5.97 0.55
CA PHE A 90 4.24 -4.81 0.71
C PHE A 90 3.87 -3.62 -0.19
N SER A 91 3.38 -3.88 -1.41
CA SER A 91 2.85 -2.83 -2.28
C SER A 91 1.67 -2.08 -1.64
N GLN A 92 0.85 -2.78 -0.85
CA GLN A 92 -0.25 -2.15 -0.10
C GLN A 92 0.28 -1.30 1.05
N TYR A 93 1.35 -1.72 1.71
CA TYR A 93 1.97 -0.94 2.79
C TYR A 93 2.55 0.38 2.27
N VAL A 94 3.24 0.35 1.13
CA VAL A 94 3.76 1.57 0.47
C VAL A 94 2.61 2.50 0.07
N LYS A 95 1.57 1.95 -0.56
CA LYS A 95 0.36 2.71 -0.94
C LYS A 95 -0.33 3.33 0.28
N ASN A 96 -0.57 2.54 1.30
CA ASN A 96 -1.25 2.99 2.51
C ASN A 96 -0.44 4.06 3.23
N MET A 97 0.88 3.91 3.30
CA MET A 97 1.74 4.91 3.90
C MET A 97 1.70 6.24 3.15
N ALA A 98 1.78 6.20 1.81
CA ALA A 98 1.66 7.39 0.98
C ALA A 98 0.29 8.07 1.19
N LEU A 99 -0.79 7.31 1.20
CA LEU A 99 -2.14 7.83 1.44
C LEU A 99 -2.25 8.48 2.83
N MET A 100 -1.76 7.81 3.87
CA MET A 100 -1.75 8.36 5.23
C MET A 100 -0.98 9.67 5.30
N ASN A 101 0.20 9.75 4.69
CA ASN A 101 1.00 10.96 4.64
C ASN A 101 0.24 12.10 3.95
N VAL A 102 -0.33 11.87 2.76
CA VAL A 102 -1.12 12.87 2.05
C VAL A 102 -2.29 13.36 2.91
N MET A 103 -3.04 12.45 3.53
CA MET A 103 -4.16 12.82 4.40
C MET A 103 -3.71 13.65 5.62
N GLN A 104 -2.57 13.33 6.22
CA GLN A 104 -2.06 14.08 7.37
C GLN A 104 -1.50 15.46 6.96
N MET A 105 -0.78 15.53 5.85
CA MET A 105 -0.27 16.78 5.30
C MET A 105 -1.41 17.75 4.91
N GLU A 106 -2.49 17.24 4.32
CA GLU A 106 -3.67 18.07 4.02
C GLU A 106 -4.33 18.64 5.29
N LYS A 107 -4.17 17.96 6.42
CA LYS A 107 -4.61 18.41 7.75
C LYS A 107 -3.56 19.29 8.47
N GLY A 108 -2.45 19.62 7.81
CA GLY A 108 -1.37 20.45 8.38
C GLY A 108 -0.45 19.72 9.35
N LYS A 109 -0.43 18.40 9.31
CA LYS A 109 0.51 17.57 10.07
C LYS A 109 1.73 17.21 9.21
N GLU A 110 2.77 16.71 9.86
CA GLU A 110 3.98 16.24 9.19
C GLU A 110 3.82 14.83 8.60
N ARG A 111 4.68 14.48 7.64
CA ARG A 111 4.86 13.10 7.17
C ARG A 111 5.20 12.19 8.35
N TRP A 112 4.86 10.91 8.21
CA TRP A 112 5.16 9.90 9.22
C TRP A 112 4.52 10.16 10.59
N SER A 113 3.59 11.11 10.70
CA SER A 113 2.87 11.39 11.96
C SER A 113 1.98 10.21 12.40
N MET A 114 1.64 9.34 11.47
CA MET A 114 0.90 8.10 11.72
C MET A 114 1.48 7.00 10.84
N ILE A 115 1.92 5.91 11.44
CA ILE A 115 2.44 4.72 10.77
C ILE A 115 1.77 3.53 11.43
N ALA A 116 1.12 2.67 10.65
CA ALA A 116 0.46 1.47 11.14
C ALA A 116 1.48 0.41 11.59
N ASP A 117 1.09 -0.46 12.51
CA ASP A 117 2.03 -1.43 13.10
C ASP A 117 2.51 -2.48 12.10
N ASP A 118 1.69 -2.90 11.15
CA ASP A 118 2.08 -3.80 10.06
C ASP A 118 3.13 -3.19 9.14
N ILE A 119 3.05 -1.86 8.90
CA ILE A 119 4.06 -1.12 8.15
C ILE A 119 5.36 -1.03 8.95
N TRP A 120 5.26 -0.78 10.25
CA TRP A 120 6.42 -0.81 11.14
C TRP A 120 7.08 -2.19 11.15
N ASP A 121 6.32 -3.24 11.28
CA ASP A 121 6.81 -4.63 11.31
C ASP A 121 7.60 -4.98 10.04
N MET A 122 7.11 -4.55 8.88
CA MET A 122 7.86 -4.69 7.64
C MET A 122 9.17 -3.89 7.65
N MET A 123 9.11 -2.59 8.03
CA MET A 123 10.29 -1.72 8.04
C MET A 123 11.37 -2.17 9.05
N LEU A 124 10.94 -2.78 10.15
CA LEU A 124 11.82 -3.28 11.20
C LEU A 124 12.38 -4.68 10.93
N GLY A 125 12.05 -5.29 9.81
CA GLY A 125 12.62 -6.56 9.35
C GLY A 125 11.91 -7.82 9.83
N LYS A 126 10.73 -7.74 10.44
CA LYS A 126 9.95 -8.94 10.83
C LYS A 126 9.59 -9.84 9.65
N SER A 127 9.46 -9.26 8.45
CA SER A 127 9.20 -9.98 7.21
C SER A 127 10.47 -10.24 6.38
N GLY A 128 11.63 -10.04 6.98
CA GLY A 128 12.93 -10.17 6.35
C GLY A 128 13.59 -8.84 6.05
N LYS A 129 14.85 -8.93 5.59
CA LYS A 129 15.66 -7.76 5.28
C LYS A 129 15.11 -6.99 4.09
N LEU A 130 15.02 -5.67 4.24
CA LEU A 130 14.66 -4.78 3.14
C LEU A 130 15.75 -4.74 2.06
N PRO A 131 15.40 -4.52 0.77
CA PRO A 131 16.36 -4.40 -0.31
C PRO A 131 17.33 -3.22 -0.16
N GLY A 132 16.86 -2.11 0.40
CA GLY A 132 17.66 -0.91 0.66
C GLY A 132 17.63 -0.50 2.13
N ASP A 133 18.37 0.55 2.44
CA ASP A 133 18.44 1.09 3.80
C ASP A 133 17.17 1.89 4.14
N LEU A 134 16.69 1.71 5.37
CA LEU A 134 15.61 2.53 5.92
C LEU A 134 16.13 3.96 6.16
N ALA A 135 15.31 4.96 5.85
CA ALA A 135 15.68 6.36 6.02
C ALA A 135 16.07 6.69 7.48
N PRO A 136 17.09 7.53 7.69
CA PRO A 136 17.57 7.88 9.05
C PRO A 136 16.47 8.44 9.96
N GLU A 137 15.53 9.20 9.40
CA GLU A 137 14.39 9.76 10.13
C GLU A 137 13.44 8.66 10.66
N LEU A 138 13.21 7.61 9.88
CA LEU A 138 12.39 6.46 10.29
C LEU A 138 13.12 5.61 11.35
N ILE A 139 14.44 5.46 11.21
CA ILE A 139 15.27 4.80 12.24
C ILE A 139 15.21 5.58 13.56
N ALA A 140 15.34 6.91 13.52
CA ALA A 140 15.25 7.75 14.71
C ALA A 140 13.87 7.63 15.37
N LYS A 141 12.82 7.67 14.56
CA LYS A 141 11.43 7.54 15.05
C LYS A 141 11.14 6.16 15.64
N ALA A 142 11.68 5.10 15.05
CA ALA A 142 11.58 3.75 15.62
C ALA A 142 12.22 3.67 17.01
N LYS A 143 13.42 4.23 17.15
CA LYS A 143 14.14 4.29 18.44
C LYS A 143 13.39 5.12 19.49
N GLU A 144 12.85 6.28 19.09
CA GLU A 144 12.04 7.12 19.97
C GLU A 144 10.81 6.38 20.52
N GLN A 145 10.21 5.54 19.68
CA GLN A 145 9.06 4.70 20.06
C GLN A 145 9.43 3.40 20.76
N GLY A 146 10.72 3.14 21.01
CA GLY A 146 11.20 1.91 21.65
C GLY A 146 10.98 0.66 20.81
N ARG A 147 10.94 0.80 19.49
CA ARG A 147 10.75 -0.33 18.56
C ARG A 147 12.09 -1.02 18.28
N GLU A 148 12.07 -2.33 18.21
CA GLU A 148 13.25 -3.17 18.00
C GLU A 148 13.36 -3.62 16.53
N PHE A 149 14.61 -3.66 16.03
CA PHE A 149 14.91 -4.18 14.71
C PHE A 149 15.12 -5.70 14.77
N HIS A 150 14.55 -6.40 13.80
CA HIS A 150 14.68 -7.84 13.63
C HIS A 150 15.73 -8.12 12.55
N THR A 151 16.74 -8.92 12.91
CA THR A 151 17.84 -9.30 11.99
C THR A 151 17.87 -10.79 11.72
N GLU A 152 17.05 -11.56 12.42
CA GLU A 152 16.93 -13.00 12.27
C GLU A 152 16.13 -13.35 11.01
N ASP A 153 16.40 -14.55 10.47
CA ASP A 153 15.59 -15.06 9.36
C ASP A 153 14.16 -15.29 9.84
N PRO A 154 13.14 -14.63 9.24
CA PRO A 154 11.75 -14.81 9.62
C PRO A 154 11.29 -16.28 9.57
N GLN A 155 11.86 -17.08 8.67
CA GLN A 155 11.53 -18.50 8.54
C GLN A 155 11.90 -19.31 9.79
N SER A 156 12.95 -18.89 10.52
CA SER A 156 13.36 -19.56 11.77
C SER A 156 12.30 -19.49 12.88
N ASN A 157 11.35 -18.57 12.79
CA ASN A 157 10.28 -18.40 13.77
C ASN A 157 9.08 -19.31 13.53
N TYR A 158 9.07 -20.03 12.41
CA TYR A 158 7.96 -20.92 12.02
C TYR A 158 8.44 -22.36 11.98
N PRO A 159 7.64 -23.32 12.47
CA PRO A 159 7.92 -24.74 12.29
C PRO A 159 7.92 -25.10 10.80
N ASP A 160 8.54 -26.22 10.45
CA ASP A 160 8.48 -26.74 9.08
C ASP A 160 7.01 -26.98 8.70
N ALA A 161 6.58 -26.29 7.64
CA ALA A 161 5.20 -26.34 7.20
C ALA A 161 4.79 -27.77 6.75
N LEU A 162 5.72 -28.53 6.14
CA LEU A 162 5.44 -29.90 5.69
C LEU A 162 5.15 -30.83 6.87
N ASP A 163 5.93 -30.74 7.93
CA ASP A 163 5.73 -31.56 9.12
C ASP A 163 4.43 -31.19 9.82
N THR A 164 4.16 -29.89 9.98
CA THR A 164 2.93 -29.39 10.59
C THR A 164 1.69 -29.84 9.80
N PHE A 165 1.68 -29.65 8.47
CA PHE A 165 0.56 -30.07 7.63
C PHE A 165 0.38 -31.58 7.61
N ARG A 166 1.48 -32.34 7.59
CA ARG A 166 1.40 -33.80 7.64
C ARG A 166 0.75 -34.29 8.94
N GLU A 167 1.09 -33.67 10.07
CA GLU A 167 0.46 -33.99 11.37
C GLU A 167 -1.03 -33.61 11.40
N GLU A 168 -1.39 -32.44 10.81
CA GLU A 168 -2.78 -32.02 10.71
C GLU A 168 -3.59 -32.94 9.81
N MET A 169 -3.09 -33.30 8.64
CA MET A 169 -3.72 -34.23 7.70
C MET A 169 -3.92 -35.62 8.34
N GLN A 170 -2.90 -36.13 9.04
CA GLN A 170 -3.04 -37.41 9.77
C GLN A 170 -4.14 -37.33 10.86
N ARG A 171 -4.24 -36.22 11.55
CA ARG A 171 -5.27 -35.98 12.56
C ARG A 171 -6.68 -35.92 11.97
N GLU A 172 -6.79 -35.43 10.74
CA GLU A 172 -8.03 -35.40 9.95
C GLU A 172 -8.37 -36.73 9.26
N GLY A 173 -7.47 -37.72 9.33
CA GLY A 173 -7.67 -39.05 8.79
C GLY A 173 -7.26 -39.27 7.33
N TRP A 174 -6.41 -38.37 6.81
CA TRP A 174 -5.83 -38.55 5.47
C TRP A 174 -4.89 -39.75 5.40
N ASP A 175 -5.01 -40.55 4.36
CA ASP A 175 -4.16 -41.70 4.11
C ASP A 175 -3.20 -41.38 2.96
N PHE A 176 -1.97 -41.02 3.27
CA PHE A 176 -0.92 -40.67 2.30
C PHE A 176 -0.57 -41.76 1.32
N GLY A 177 -1.07 -42.97 1.47
CA GLY A 177 -0.92 -44.06 0.52
C GLY A 177 -2.07 -44.20 -0.49
N LYS A 178 -3.16 -43.44 -0.29
CA LYS A 178 -4.37 -43.51 -1.13
C LYS A 178 -4.82 -42.17 -1.69
N ASP A 179 -4.44 -41.08 -1.03
CA ASP A 179 -4.92 -39.71 -1.31
C ASP A 179 -3.83 -38.81 -1.95
N ASP A 180 -2.74 -39.44 -2.47
CA ASP A 180 -1.66 -38.78 -3.22
C ASP A 180 -2.10 -38.38 -4.64
#